data_6cc6402f193d119dbd1f4038a70bfe7e
#
_entry.id   6cc6402f193d119dbd1f4038a70bfe7e
#
_cell.length_a   1.000
_cell.length_b   1.000
_cell.length_c   1.000
_cell.angle_alpha   90.00
_cell.angle_beta   90.00
_cell.angle_gamma   90.00
#
_symmetry.space_group_name_H-M   'P 1'
#
loop_
_entity.id
_entity.type
_entity.pdbx_description
1 polymer ?
#
loop_
_entity_poly.entity_id
_entity_poly.type
_entity_poly.pdbx_seq_one_letter_code
_entity_poly.pdbx_strand_id
1 'polypeptide(L)'
;MELGGAERSLLGILNAMDYHKYEVDLFLYRHTGELLKYIPKEVNLLPEDKQMSMLAIPFQNVIKKGQFSMALGRYRGKKKALQFNKENVNGKESMVMLDYSHKYTVPYVKKRIHKTYDLAISFLTPHYYVAEKIDAKVKLAWIHTDYSNYLLDIRSELQMWGKYDYIASISPKCTEGFLKVFPELKDKIVEISNINAENLIRRQAKDESAGDMNVESAEKCLCSIGRFAQAKNFDHVPRIAKKMLEKDGKTKPRREPVEPQDAEG
;
A
#
# COMPACT_ATOMS: atom_id res chain seq x y z
N MET A 1 -5.44 -6.52 5.20
CA MET A 1 -4.33 -6.15 6.15
C MET A 1 -3.22 -7.19 6.06
N GLU A 2 -2.64 -7.31 4.87
CA GLU A 2 -1.52 -8.23 4.62
C GLU A 2 -0.21 -7.69 5.22
N LEU A 3 0.86 -8.49 5.19
CA LEU A 3 2.18 -8.05 5.68
C LEU A 3 2.81 -7.05 4.71
N GLY A 4 2.54 -5.78 4.91
CA GLY A 4 3.05 -4.69 4.07
C GLY A 4 3.49 -3.46 4.86
N GLY A 5 4.34 -2.63 4.23
CA GLY A 5 4.84 -1.39 4.86
C GLY A 5 3.73 -0.36 5.10
N ALA A 6 2.80 -0.24 4.16
CA ALA A 6 1.68 0.69 4.28
C ALA A 6 0.69 0.24 5.37
N GLU A 7 0.42 -1.06 5.48
CA GLU A 7 -0.44 -1.61 6.53
C GLU A 7 0.18 -1.42 7.91
N ARG A 8 1.51 -1.59 8.04
CA ARG A 8 2.23 -1.31 9.29
C ARG A 8 2.19 0.18 9.64
N SER A 9 2.33 1.06 8.64
CA SER A 9 2.19 2.51 8.83
C SER A 9 0.77 2.89 9.29
N LEU A 10 -0.27 2.27 8.69
CA LEU A 10 -1.65 2.46 9.14
C LEU A 10 -1.83 2.04 10.61
N LEU A 11 -1.32 0.87 10.99
CA LEU A 11 -1.35 0.43 12.40
C LEU A 11 -0.59 1.39 13.32
N GLY A 12 0.53 1.98 12.84
CA GLY A 12 1.26 3.00 13.59
C GLY A 12 0.38 4.22 13.89
N ILE A 13 -0.32 4.73 12.89
CA ILE A 13 -1.25 5.86 13.04
C ILE A 13 -2.40 5.49 13.97
N LEU A 14 -3.05 4.33 13.75
CA LEU A 14 -4.17 3.89 14.58
C LEU A 14 -3.76 3.71 16.06
N ASN A 15 -2.55 3.21 16.33
CA ASN A 15 -2.05 3.08 17.70
C ASN A 15 -1.64 4.42 18.35
N ALA A 16 -1.41 5.46 17.55
CA ALA A 16 -1.05 6.80 18.04
C ALA A 16 -2.26 7.73 18.22
N MET A 17 -3.46 7.30 17.78
CA MET A 17 -4.67 8.11 17.87
C MET A 17 -5.14 8.30 19.31
N ASP A 18 -5.62 9.49 19.62
CA ASP A 18 -6.31 9.80 20.88
C ASP A 18 -7.82 9.53 20.74
N TYR A 19 -8.24 8.33 21.10
CA TYR A 19 -9.63 7.89 21.01
C TYR A 19 -10.59 8.57 22.01
N HIS A 20 -10.09 9.38 22.94
CA HIS A 20 -10.93 10.27 23.77
C HIS A 20 -11.40 11.49 22.99
N LYS A 21 -10.68 11.85 21.92
CA LYS A 21 -11.00 13.02 21.08
C LYS A 21 -11.58 12.65 19.72
N TYR A 22 -11.20 11.48 19.20
CA TYR A 22 -11.52 11.10 17.82
C TYR A 22 -12.24 9.77 17.77
N GLU A 23 -13.37 9.74 17.06
CA GLU A 23 -14.01 8.50 16.61
C GLU A 23 -13.41 8.10 15.27
N VAL A 24 -12.96 6.87 15.13
CA VAL A 24 -12.29 6.38 13.94
C VAL A 24 -13.06 5.24 13.33
N ASP A 25 -13.62 5.46 12.15
CA ASP A 25 -14.19 4.42 11.29
C ASP A 25 -13.10 3.95 10.32
N LEU A 26 -12.80 2.66 10.30
CA LEU A 26 -11.87 2.05 9.35
C LEU A 26 -12.63 1.23 8.32
N PHE A 27 -12.45 1.55 7.03
CA PHE A 27 -13.01 0.79 5.92
C PHE A 27 -11.92 0.05 5.16
N LEU A 28 -12.02 -1.27 5.12
CA LEU A 28 -11.14 -2.15 4.37
C LEU A 28 -11.91 -2.81 3.24
N TYR A 29 -11.30 -2.95 2.06
CA TYR A 29 -11.93 -3.65 0.94
C TYR A 29 -12.16 -5.14 1.22
N ARG A 30 -11.29 -5.74 2.06
CA ARG A 30 -11.41 -7.12 2.54
C ARG A 30 -10.91 -7.24 3.98
N HIS A 31 -11.60 -8.04 4.77
CA HIS A 31 -11.20 -8.36 6.13
C HIS A 31 -10.32 -9.61 6.14
N THR A 32 -9.15 -9.52 5.53
CA THR A 32 -8.15 -10.60 5.45
C THR A 32 -6.76 -10.07 5.79
N GLY A 33 -5.85 -11.00 6.10
CA GLY A 33 -4.45 -10.73 6.38
C GLY A 33 -4.09 -10.74 7.86
N GLU A 34 -2.84 -11.07 8.13
CA GLU A 34 -2.33 -11.32 9.49
C GLU A 34 -2.35 -10.07 10.38
N LEU A 35 -2.26 -8.89 9.79
CA LEU A 35 -2.24 -7.63 10.54
C LEU A 35 -3.62 -7.17 11.02
N LEU A 36 -4.71 -7.83 10.57
CA LEU A 36 -6.07 -7.48 10.95
C LEU A 36 -6.30 -7.56 12.47
N LYS A 37 -5.73 -8.59 13.13
CA LYS A 37 -5.84 -8.82 14.57
C LYS A 37 -5.19 -7.75 15.45
N TYR A 38 -4.38 -6.87 14.85
CA TYR A 38 -3.66 -5.80 15.57
C TYR A 38 -4.33 -4.43 15.45
N ILE A 39 -5.48 -4.34 14.80
CA ILE A 39 -6.28 -3.11 14.79
C ILE A 39 -6.74 -2.83 16.23
N PRO A 40 -6.54 -1.60 16.76
CA PRO A 40 -7.02 -1.23 18.08
C PRO A 40 -8.53 -1.45 18.24
N LYS A 41 -8.96 -1.86 19.42
CA LYS A 41 -10.37 -2.18 19.72
C LYS A 41 -11.27 -0.95 19.68
N GLU A 42 -10.69 0.21 19.86
CA GLU A 42 -11.34 1.53 19.81
C GLU A 42 -11.73 1.94 18.39
N VAL A 43 -11.11 1.31 17.38
CA VAL A 43 -11.44 1.55 15.97
C VAL A 43 -12.72 0.83 15.60
N ASN A 44 -13.68 1.56 15.07
CA ASN A 44 -14.87 0.97 14.47
C ASN A 44 -14.55 0.42 13.08
N LEU A 45 -14.27 -0.88 13.00
CA LEU A 45 -14.05 -1.56 11.72
C LEU A 45 -15.39 -1.73 11.00
N LEU A 46 -15.59 -0.94 9.93
CA LEU A 46 -16.81 -0.99 9.13
C LEU A 46 -16.95 -2.33 8.40
N PRO A 47 -18.19 -2.82 8.18
CA PRO A 47 -18.41 -4.07 7.47
C PRO A 47 -17.79 -4.09 6.07
N GLU A 48 -17.32 -5.26 5.64
CA GLU A 48 -16.84 -5.46 4.27
C GLU A 48 -17.94 -5.17 3.24
N ASP A 49 -17.68 -4.29 2.30
CA ASP A 49 -18.62 -4.02 1.21
C ASP A 49 -18.41 -5.01 0.07
N LYS A 50 -19.49 -5.74 -0.29
CA LYS A 50 -19.46 -6.76 -1.34
C LYS A 50 -19.03 -6.21 -2.72
N GLN A 51 -19.31 -4.94 -3.03
CA GLN A 51 -18.90 -4.34 -4.30
C GLN A 51 -17.42 -3.93 -4.26
N MET A 52 -16.98 -3.29 -3.17
CA MET A 52 -15.58 -2.86 -3.04
C MET A 52 -14.62 -4.04 -2.95
N SER A 53 -15.00 -5.13 -2.29
CA SER A 53 -14.19 -6.34 -2.25
C SER A 53 -13.93 -6.95 -3.65
N MET A 54 -14.80 -6.64 -4.65
CA MET A 54 -14.58 -7.07 -6.03
C MET A 54 -13.36 -6.40 -6.71
N LEU A 55 -12.89 -5.28 -6.19
CA LEU A 55 -11.65 -4.65 -6.68
C LEU A 55 -10.39 -5.42 -6.23
N ALA A 56 -10.48 -6.14 -5.14
CA ALA A 56 -9.37 -6.88 -4.51
C ALA A 56 -9.32 -8.38 -4.88
N ILE A 57 -10.13 -8.84 -5.84
CA ILE A 57 -10.16 -10.24 -6.27
C ILE A 57 -9.94 -10.40 -7.78
N PRO A 58 -9.53 -11.59 -8.27
CA PRO A 58 -9.39 -11.87 -9.69
C PRO A 58 -10.67 -11.61 -10.48
N PHE A 59 -10.54 -11.11 -11.71
CA PHE A 59 -11.69 -10.72 -12.57
C PHE A 59 -12.71 -11.84 -12.77
N GLN A 60 -12.25 -13.08 -12.96
CA GLN A 60 -13.12 -14.23 -13.14
C GLN A 60 -14.05 -14.46 -11.94
N ASN A 61 -13.56 -14.20 -10.73
CA ASN A 61 -14.34 -14.36 -9.51
C ASN A 61 -15.43 -13.27 -9.36
N VAL A 62 -15.22 -12.10 -9.96
CA VAL A 62 -16.25 -11.03 -9.98
C VAL A 62 -17.48 -11.50 -10.78
N ILE A 63 -17.27 -12.12 -11.93
CA ILE A 63 -18.35 -12.66 -12.78
C ILE A 63 -19.06 -13.80 -12.06
N LYS A 64 -18.30 -14.75 -11.48
CA LYS A 64 -18.86 -15.88 -10.72
C LYS A 64 -19.74 -15.44 -9.54
N LYS A 65 -19.44 -14.28 -8.94
CA LYS A 65 -20.21 -13.68 -7.84
C LYS A 65 -21.42 -12.84 -8.33
N GLY A 66 -21.75 -12.84 -9.63
CA GLY A 66 -22.89 -12.12 -10.20
C GLY A 66 -22.75 -10.60 -10.19
N GLN A 67 -21.55 -10.05 -10.00
CA GLN A 67 -21.31 -8.60 -9.92
C GLN A 67 -21.03 -8.01 -11.31
N PHE A 68 -22.01 -8.10 -12.22
CA PHE A 68 -21.84 -7.76 -13.64
C PHE A 68 -21.49 -6.28 -13.87
N SER A 69 -22.08 -5.35 -13.11
CA SER A 69 -21.72 -3.93 -13.22
C SER A 69 -20.28 -3.66 -12.86
N MET A 70 -19.78 -4.31 -11.80
CA MET A 70 -18.37 -4.24 -11.39
C MET A 70 -17.47 -4.88 -12.45
N ALA A 71 -17.85 -6.02 -12.99
CA ALA A 71 -17.12 -6.68 -14.09
C ALA A 71 -17.05 -5.78 -15.34
N LEU A 72 -18.16 -5.09 -15.69
CA LEU A 72 -18.18 -4.14 -16.82
C LEU A 72 -17.20 -2.98 -16.58
N GLY A 73 -17.22 -2.40 -15.37
CA GLY A 73 -16.29 -1.32 -14.99
C GLY A 73 -14.83 -1.77 -15.11
N ARG A 74 -14.48 -2.93 -14.52
CA ARG A 74 -13.13 -3.50 -14.60
C ARG A 74 -12.70 -3.83 -16.03
N TYR A 75 -13.61 -4.38 -16.86
CA TYR A 75 -13.33 -4.65 -18.26
C TYR A 75 -13.03 -3.37 -19.04
N ARG A 76 -13.88 -2.33 -18.88
CA ARG A 76 -13.65 -1.01 -19.50
C ARG A 76 -12.33 -0.41 -19.04
N GLY A 77 -12.02 -0.45 -17.74
CA GLY A 77 -10.76 0.01 -17.19
C GLY A 77 -9.57 -0.73 -17.82
N LYS A 78 -9.61 -2.07 -17.85
CA LYS A 78 -8.57 -2.89 -18.48
C LYS A 78 -8.36 -2.52 -19.95
N LYS A 79 -9.44 -2.44 -20.76
CA LYS A 79 -9.35 -2.10 -22.19
C LYS A 79 -8.70 -0.74 -22.39
N LYS A 80 -9.13 0.28 -21.63
CA LYS A 80 -8.57 1.64 -21.70
C LYS A 80 -7.11 1.70 -21.25
N ALA A 81 -6.76 0.99 -20.17
CA ALA A 81 -5.39 0.94 -19.69
C ALA A 81 -4.45 0.24 -20.68
N LEU A 82 -4.87 -0.84 -21.31
CA LEU A 82 -4.07 -1.51 -22.35
C LEU A 82 -3.83 -0.59 -23.56
N GLN A 83 -4.85 0.16 -23.96
CA GLN A 83 -4.71 1.14 -25.03
C GLN A 83 -3.72 2.24 -24.63
N PHE A 84 -3.89 2.84 -23.45
CA PHE A 84 -2.99 3.88 -22.94
C PHE A 84 -1.53 3.42 -22.84
N ASN A 85 -1.32 2.22 -22.28
CA ASN A 85 0.02 1.65 -22.13
C ASN A 85 0.68 1.39 -23.50
N LYS A 86 -0.10 0.96 -24.51
CA LYS A 86 0.42 0.76 -25.86
C LYS A 86 0.87 2.08 -26.52
N GLU A 87 0.12 3.15 -26.28
CA GLU A 87 0.38 4.48 -26.87
C GLU A 87 1.49 5.25 -26.12
N ASN A 88 1.79 4.88 -24.86
CA ASN A 88 2.68 5.64 -23.97
C ASN A 88 3.83 4.81 -23.39
N VAL A 89 4.42 3.91 -24.19
CA VAL A 89 5.56 3.10 -23.73
C VAL A 89 6.77 3.98 -23.45
N ASN A 90 7.27 3.93 -22.18
CA ASN A 90 8.42 4.73 -21.75
C ASN A 90 9.42 3.95 -20.87
N GLY A 91 9.31 2.62 -20.80
CA GLY A 91 10.18 1.75 -20.00
C GLY A 91 9.89 1.76 -18.50
N LYS A 92 8.95 2.56 -18.01
CA LYS A 92 8.53 2.58 -16.62
C LYS A 92 7.42 1.56 -16.36
N GLU A 93 7.33 1.08 -15.10
CA GLU A 93 6.20 0.28 -14.65
C GLU A 93 4.91 1.12 -14.68
N SER A 94 3.82 0.56 -15.25
CA SER A 94 2.57 1.30 -15.38
C SER A 94 1.66 1.09 -14.17
N MET A 95 1.22 2.18 -13.55
CA MET A 95 0.13 2.17 -12.56
C MET A 95 -1.26 2.31 -13.19
N VAL A 96 -1.36 2.63 -14.50
CA VAL A 96 -2.62 2.93 -15.20
C VAL A 96 -3.60 1.76 -15.14
N MET A 97 -3.12 0.53 -15.14
CA MET A 97 -3.98 -0.66 -15.05
C MET A 97 -4.75 -0.69 -13.71
N LEU A 98 -4.06 -0.43 -12.62
CA LEU A 98 -4.64 -0.37 -11.28
C LEU A 98 -5.57 0.84 -11.15
N ASP A 99 -5.10 1.99 -11.57
CA ASP A 99 -5.83 3.27 -11.52
C ASP A 99 -7.14 3.19 -12.30
N TYR A 100 -7.09 2.77 -13.55
CA TYR A 100 -8.28 2.64 -14.40
C TYR A 100 -9.24 1.54 -13.94
N SER A 101 -8.73 0.47 -13.32
CA SER A 101 -9.59 -0.52 -12.68
C SER A 101 -10.51 0.12 -11.65
N HIS A 102 -10.01 1.04 -10.83
CA HIS A 102 -10.79 1.78 -9.84
C HIS A 102 -11.62 2.89 -10.48
N LYS A 103 -11.03 3.73 -11.31
CA LYS A 103 -11.69 4.85 -12.00
C LYS A 103 -12.98 4.42 -12.70
N TYR A 104 -12.91 3.33 -13.47
CA TYR A 104 -14.06 2.84 -14.25
C TYR A 104 -15.00 1.94 -13.47
N THR A 105 -14.64 1.50 -12.26
CA THR A 105 -15.48 0.62 -11.45
C THR A 105 -16.21 1.35 -10.33
N VAL A 106 -15.55 2.31 -9.67
CA VAL A 106 -16.15 3.09 -8.57
C VAL A 106 -17.48 3.76 -8.92
N PRO A 107 -17.74 4.26 -10.15
CA PRO A 107 -19.06 4.77 -10.51
C PRO A 107 -20.22 3.77 -10.32
N TYR A 108 -19.95 2.47 -10.44
CA TYR A 108 -20.95 1.41 -10.23
C TYR A 108 -21.11 0.98 -8.78
N VAL A 109 -20.22 1.43 -7.89
CA VAL A 109 -20.32 1.17 -6.45
C VAL A 109 -21.41 2.03 -5.86
N LYS A 110 -22.33 1.41 -5.13
CA LYS A 110 -23.37 2.13 -4.39
C LYS A 110 -22.73 2.86 -3.20
N LYS A 111 -23.15 4.11 -2.97
CA LYS A 111 -22.80 4.81 -1.75
C LYS A 111 -23.48 4.11 -0.57
N ARG A 112 -22.71 3.58 0.36
CA ARG A 112 -23.19 2.82 1.52
C ARG A 112 -23.00 3.59 2.82
N ILE A 113 -22.00 4.43 2.87
CA ILE A 113 -21.69 5.26 4.02
C ILE A 113 -22.39 6.60 3.80
N HIS A 114 -23.38 6.89 4.63
CA HIS A 114 -24.19 8.12 4.55
C HIS A 114 -23.83 9.13 5.66
N LYS A 115 -22.87 8.77 6.52
CA LYS A 115 -22.30 9.67 7.54
C LYS A 115 -21.41 10.71 6.82
N THR A 116 -21.45 11.95 7.26
CA THR A 116 -20.47 12.99 6.87
C THR A 116 -19.37 13.03 7.92
N TYR A 117 -18.15 12.87 7.48
CA TYR A 117 -16.96 12.89 8.34
C TYR A 117 -16.39 14.30 8.44
N ASP A 118 -15.71 14.60 9.55
CA ASP A 118 -14.88 15.82 9.62
C ASP A 118 -13.63 15.67 8.75
N LEU A 119 -13.02 14.47 8.75
CA LEU A 119 -11.88 14.12 7.92
C LEU A 119 -12.06 12.73 7.32
N ALA A 120 -11.88 12.60 6.02
CA ALA A 120 -11.79 11.31 5.34
C ALA A 120 -10.39 11.12 4.75
N ILE A 121 -9.75 10.01 5.10
CA ILE A 121 -8.40 9.68 4.66
C ILE A 121 -8.45 8.52 3.67
N SER A 122 -7.90 8.72 2.47
CA SER A 122 -7.61 7.63 1.54
C SER A 122 -6.15 7.23 1.70
N PHE A 123 -5.92 6.11 2.38
CA PHE A 123 -4.58 5.75 2.85
C PHE A 123 -3.72 5.08 1.78
N LEU A 124 -4.31 4.38 0.82
CA LEU A 124 -3.61 3.71 -0.27
C LEU A 124 -4.21 4.06 -1.63
N THR A 125 -3.33 4.18 -2.63
CA THR A 125 -3.73 4.31 -4.05
C THR A 125 -4.42 3.03 -4.55
N PRO A 126 -5.41 3.13 -5.45
CA PRO A 126 -6.01 4.34 -6.03
C PRO A 126 -7.06 4.99 -5.12
N HIS A 127 -7.11 6.30 -5.14
CA HIS A 127 -7.87 7.10 -4.18
C HIS A 127 -9.34 7.39 -4.59
N TYR A 128 -9.87 6.77 -5.64
CA TYR A 128 -11.19 7.09 -6.21
C TYR A 128 -12.36 6.87 -5.25
N TYR A 129 -12.30 5.88 -4.35
CA TYR A 129 -13.44 5.57 -3.48
C TYR A 129 -13.75 6.71 -2.51
N VAL A 130 -12.75 7.22 -1.81
CA VAL A 130 -12.94 8.37 -0.90
C VAL A 130 -13.28 9.61 -1.69
N ALA A 131 -12.62 9.85 -2.83
CA ALA A 131 -12.91 11.00 -3.68
C ALA A 131 -14.38 11.06 -4.12
N GLU A 132 -14.99 9.91 -4.47
CA GLU A 132 -16.29 9.84 -5.14
C GLU A 132 -17.46 9.41 -4.23
N LYS A 133 -17.18 8.66 -3.16
CA LYS A 133 -18.25 7.96 -2.40
C LYS A 133 -18.32 8.35 -0.93
N ILE A 134 -17.34 9.07 -0.41
CA ILE A 134 -17.33 9.48 1.00
C ILE A 134 -17.59 10.99 1.10
N ASP A 135 -18.55 11.36 1.95
CA ASP A 135 -18.78 12.75 2.31
C ASP A 135 -17.90 13.11 3.49
N ALA A 136 -17.13 14.20 3.35
CA ALA A 136 -16.31 14.73 4.42
C ALA A 136 -16.11 16.23 4.25
N LYS A 137 -15.89 16.94 5.36
CA LYS A 137 -15.53 18.37 5.35
C LYS A 137 -14.13 18.57 4.76
N VAL A 138 -13.22 17.63 5.07
CA VAL A 138 -11.84 17.62 4.58
C VAL A 138 -11.51 16.23 4.05
N LYS A 139 -10.89 16.15 2.88
CA LYS A 139 -10.39 14.89 2.29
C LYS A 139 -8.88 14.93 2.17
N LEU A 140 -8.22 13.89 2.66
CA LEU A 140 -6.79 13.71 2.60
C LEU A 140 -6.45 12.41 1.88
N ALA A 141 -5.57 12.46 0.88
CA ALA A 141 -5.01 11.27 0.26
C ALA A 141 -3.56 11.07 0.72
N TRP A 142 -3.13 9.81 0.87
CA TRP A 142 -1.81 9.51 1.39
C TRP A 142 -0.95 8.80 0.36
N ILE A 143 0.23 9.35 0.06
CA ILE A 143 1.18 8.78 -0.89
C ILE A 143 2.32 8.10 -0.16
N HIS A 144 2.63 6.85 -0.59
CA HIS A 144 3.63 5.98 0.03
C HIS A 144 4.77 5.60 -0.92
N THR A 145 4.79 6.14 -2.13
CA THR A 145 5.76 5.77 -3.17
C THR A 145 6.22 6.99 -3.96
N ASP A 146 7.34 6.84 -4.64
CA ASP A 146 7.88 7.83 -5.57
C ASP A 146 7.16 7.69 -6.93
N TYR A 147 6.24 8.60 -7.21
CA TYR A 147 5.44 8.62 -8.44
C TYR A 147 6.26 8.87 -9.70
N SER A 148 7.46 9.45 -9.59
CA SER A 148 8.33 9.71 -10.74
C SER A 148 8.84 8.43 -11.43
N ASN A 149 8.77 7.29 -10.74
CA ASN A 149 9.21 5.99 -11.25
C ASN A 149 8.17 5.26 -12.09
N TYR A 150 6.95 5.78 -12.17
CA TYR A 150 5.82 5.09 -12.82
C TYR A 150 5.34 5.80 -14.09
N LEU A 151 4.75 5.00 -14.99
CA LEU A 151 3.92 5.51 -16.08
C LEU A 151 2.51 5.76 -15.53
N LEU A 152 2.04 7.00 -15.66
CA LEU A 152 0.77 7.50 -15.15
C LEU A 152 0.00 8.23 -16.24
N ASP A 153 -1.33 8.19 -16.21
CA ASP A 153 -2.16 9.16 -16.94
C ASP A 153 -2.32 10.43 -16.09
N ILE A 154 -1.38 11.37 -16.28
CA ILE A 154 -1.29 12.61 -15.51
C ILE A 154 -2.62 13.37 -15.50
N ARG A 155 -3.29 13.47 -16.65
CA ARG A 155 -4.57 14.18 -16.75
C ARG A 155 -5.67 13.52 -15.92
N SER A 156 -5.73 12.19 -15.95
CA SER A 156 -6.67 11.40 -15.16
C SER A 156 -6.41 11.53 -13.67
N GLU A 157 -5.15 11.41 -13.29
CA GLU A 157 -4.68 11.52 -11.91
C GLU A 157 -4.98 12.92 -11.34
N LEU A 158 -4.65 14.00 -12.05
CA LEU A 158 -4.95 15.38 -11.62
C LEU A 158 -6.44 15.60 -11.35
N GLN A 159 -7.34 15.00 -12.14
CA GLN A 159 -8.78 15.09 -11.89
C GLN A 159 -9.18 14.40 -10.57
N MET A 160 -8.51 13.32 -10.22
CA MET A 160 -8.74 12.60 -8.97
C MET A 160 -8.11 13.35 -7.78
N TRP A 161 -6.83 13.76 -7.89
CA TRP A 161 -6.12 14.53 -6.86
C TRP A 161 -6.78 15.86 -6.57
N GLY A 162 -7.40 16.50 -7.58
CA GLY A 162 -8.15 17.75 -7.44
C GLY A 162 -9.29 17.69 -6.42
N LYS A 163 -9.84 16.48 -6.13
CA LYS A 163 -10.92 16.25 -5.16
C LYS A 163 -10.48 16.14 -3.71
N TYR A 164 -9.17 16.19 -3.47
CA TYR A 164 -8.59 16.17 -2.14
C TYR A 164 -8.16 17.57 -1.73
N ASP A 165 -8.36 17.91 -0.45
CA ASP A 165 -7.91 19.17 0.13
C ASP A 165 -6.42 19.10 0.44
N TYR A 166 -5.95 17.93 0.93
CA TYR A 166 -4.55 17.67 1.28
C TYR A 166 -4.05 16.35 0.71
N ILE A 167 -2.73 16.30 0.51
CA ILE A 167 -2.01 15.10 0.08
C ILE A 167 -0.87 14.89 1.08
N ALA A 168 -1.00 13.86 1.92
CA ALA A 168 0.04 13.48 2.87
C ALA A 168 1.17 12.73 2.18
N SER A 169 2.41 13.21 2.33
CA SER A 169 3.62 12.56 1.84
C SER A 169 4.46 12.05 3.01
N ILE A 170 4.98 10.84 2.90
CA ILE A 170 5.72 10.18 3.97
C ILE A 170 7.16 10.67 4.16
N SER A 171 7.70 11.44 3.23
CA SER A 171 9.08 11.94 3.29
C SER A 171 9.35 13.01 2.23
N PRO A 172 10.38 13.86 2.44
CA PRO A 172 10.80 14.84 1.43
C PRO A 172 11.10 14.23 0.07
N LYS A 173 11.72 13.05 0.03
CA LYS A 173 12.01 12.35 -1.24
C LYS A 173 10.73 11.90 -1.96
N CYS A 174 9.74 11.44 -1.22
CA CYS A 174 8.43 11.08 -1.77
C CYS A 174 7.72 12.33 -2.32
N THR A 175 7.77 13.44 -1.58
CA THR A 175 7.27 14.75 -2.01
C THR A 175 7.94 15.21 -3.32
N GLU A 176 9.26 15.17 -3.37
CA GLU A 176 10.03 15.54 -4.57
C GLU A 176 9.62 14.71 -5.78
N GLY A 177 9.55 13.38 -5.63
CA GLY A 177 9.15 12.47 -6.70
C GLY A 177 7.72 12.71 -7.18
N PHE A 178 6.80 13.01 -6.25
CA PHE A 178 5.42 13.32 -6.58
C PHE A 178 5.30 14.68 -7.32
N LEU A 179 5.96 15.72 -6.83
CA LEU A 179 5.91 17.06 -7.43
C LEU A 179 6.67 17.18 -8.76
N LYS A 180 7.59 16.26 -9.08
CA LYS A 180 8.15 16.14 -10.44
C LYS A 180 7.10 15.77 -11.47
N VAL A 181 6.05 15.06 -11.05
CA VAL A 181 4.95 14.59 -11.91
C VAL A 181 3.75 15.54 -11.85
N PHE A 182 3.45 16.05 -10.66
CA PHE A 182 2.26 16.89 -10.38
C PHE A 182 2.65 18.21 -9.70
N PRO A 183 3.40 19.09 -10.36
CA PRO A 183 3.86 20.36 -9.76
C PRO A 183 2.71 21.27 -9.33
N GLU A 184 1.53 21.16 -9.96
CA GLU A 184 0.33 21.96 -9.67
C GLU A 184 -0.26 21.63 -8.28
N LEU A 185 0.10 20.49 -7.67
CA LEU A 185 -0.43 20.05 -6.40
C LEU A 185 0.42 20.47 -5.19
N LYS A 186 1.44 21.29 -5.40
CA LYS A 186 2.40 21.71 -4.36
C LYS A 186 1.72 22.25 -3.10
N ASP A 187 0.71 23.09 -3.26
CA ASP A 187 0.04 23.75 -2.14
C ASP A 187 -0.87 22.81 -1.33
N LYS A 188 -1.14 21.59 -1.84
CA LYS A 188 -1.90 20.57 -1.14
C LYS A 188 -1.03 19.61 -0.34
N ILE A 189 0.30 19.64 -0.51
CA ILE A 189 1.20 18.68 0.13
C ILE A 189 1.38 19.02 1.60
N VAL A 190 1.25 17.98 2.44
CA VAL A 190 1.64 17.99 3.84
C VAL A 190 2.58 16.82 4.10
N GLU A 191 3.72 17.06 4.75
CA GLU A 191 4.64 15.97 5.08
C GLU A 191 4.26 15.36 6.42
N ILE A 192 3.92 14.07 6.42
CA ILE A 192 3.59 13.30 7.60
C ILE A 192 4.38 11.99 7.53
N SER A 193 5.46 11.92 8.30
CA SER A 193 6.30 10.72 8.38
C SER A 193 5.52 9.53 8.92
N ASN A 194 5.90 8.33 8.47
CA ASN A 194 5.31 7.09 8.98
C ASN A 194 5.54 6.96 10.48
N ILE A 195 4.49 6.61 11.22
CA ILE A 195 4.56 6.29 12.64
C ILE A 195 4.78 4.79 12.77
N ASN A 196 5.83 4.40 13.48
CA ASN A 196 6.08 3.00 13.80
C ASN A 196 5.28 2.61 15.05
N ALA A 197 4.52 1.52 14.96
CA ALA A 197 3.84 0.92 16.11
C ALA A 197 4.85 0.18 17.01
N GLU A 198 5.72 0.91 17.71
CA GLU A 198 6.85 0.36 18.48
C GLU A 198 6.41 -0.72 19.48
N ASN A 199 5.36 -0.45 20.25
CA ASN A 199 4.83 -1.41 21.22
C ASN A 199 4.34 -2.71 20.55
N LEU A 200 3.76 -2.62 19.36
CA LEU A 200 3.35 -3.77 18.58
C LEU A 200 4.56 -4.59 18.11
N ILE A 201 5.58 -3.89 17.56
CA ILE A 201 6.81 -4.53 17.10
C ILE A 201 7.51 -5.25 18.26
N ARG A 202 7.63 -4.58 19.42
CA ARG A 202 8.23 -5.18 20.63
C ARG A 202 7.46 -6.40 21.15
N ARG A 203 6.13 -6.38 21.06
CA ARG A 203 5.28 -7.53 21.44
C ARG A 203 5.50 -8.69 20.49
N GLN A 204 5.41 -8.46 19.18
CA GLN A 204 5.65 -9.49 18.17
C GLN A 204 7.05 -10.12 18.31
N ALA A 205 8.06 -9.32 18.60
CA ALA A 205 9.43 -9.82 18.82
C ALA A 205 9.58 -10.70 20.07
N LYS A 206 8.63 -10.64 21.03
CA LYS A 206 8.61 -11.53 22.22
C LYS A 206 7.81 -12.79 21.98
N ASP A 207 6.80 -12.73 21.12
CA ASP A 207 5.87 -13.84 20.88
C ASP A 207 6.47 -14.91 19.97
N GLU A 208 7.50 -14.57 19.19
CA GLU A 208 8.14 -15.48 18.23
C GLU A 208 9.64 -15.61 18.52
N SER A 209 10.13 -16.83 18.54
CA SER A 209 11.56 -17.13 18.70
C SER A 209 12.23 -17.23 17.33
N ALA A 210 13.30 -16.48 17.11
CA ALA A 210 14.19 -16.62 15.96
C ALA A 210 15.38 -17.55 16.28
N GLY A 211 15.14 -18.62 17.06
CA GLY A 211 16.17 -19.55 17.52
C GLY A 211 16.94 -20.25 16.39
N ASP A 212 16.27 -20.47 15.25
CA ASP A 212 16.86 -20.97 14.01
C ASP A 212 17.86 -20.00 13.35
N MET A 213 17.81 -18.71 13.69
CA MET A 213 18.73 -17.68 13.24
C MET A 213 19.96 -17.53 14.15
N ASN A 214 20.03 -18.22 15.28
CA ASN A 214 21.18 -18.18 16.16
C ASN A 214 22.38 -18.91 15.54
N VAL A 215 23.43 -18.14 15.26
CA VAL A 215 24.71 -18.66 14.75
C VAL A 215 25.68 -18.72 15.92
N GLU A 216 25.79 -19.87 16.57
CA GLU A 216 26.61 -20.09 17.77
C GLU A 216 28.10 -19.77 17.59
N SER A 217 28.58 -19.69 16.34
CA SER A 217 30.00 -19.53 16.02
C SER A 217 30.37 -18.22 15.31
N ALA A 218 29.42 -17.29 15.13
CA ALA A 218 29.69 -16.06 14.38
C ALA A 218 29.85 -14.85 15.31
N GLU A 219 30.94 -14.13 15.18
CA GLU A 219 31.18 -12.84 15.88
C GLU A 219 30.14 -11.77 15.48
N LYS A 220 29.64 -11.85 14.25
CA LYS A 220 28.61 -10.93 13.72
C LYS A 220 27.67 -11.66 12.79
N CYS A 221 26.36 -11.47 12.97
CA CYS A 221 25.32 -11.95 12.07
C CYS A 221 24.65 -10.76 11.37
N LEU A 222 24.58 -10.79 10.03
CA LEU A 222 23.89 -9.79 9.23
C LEU A 222 22.65 -10.42 8.61
N CYS A 223 21.52 -9.76 8.80
CA CYS A 223 20.23 -10.20 8.28
C CYS A 223 19.69 -9.18 7.29
N SER A 224 19.09 -9.67 6.20
CA SER A 224 18.33 -8.86 5.24
C SER A 224 16.92 -9.41 5.13
N ILE A 225 15.91 -8.58 5.35
CA ILE A 225 14.50 -8.97 5.36
C ILE A 225 13.74 -8.18 4.28
N GLY A 226 12.97 -8.88 3.46
CA GLY A 226 12.13 -8.24 2.44
C GLY A 226 11.61 -9.21 1.40
N ARG A 227 10.67 -8.77 0.57
CA ARG A 227 10.21 -9.55 -0.58
C ARG A 227 11.30 -9.61 -1.65
N PHE A 228 11.42 -10.73 -2.35
CA PHE A 228 12.24 -10.83 -3.56
C PHE A 228 11.60 -10.01 -4.67
N ALA A 229 11.91 -8.72 -4.71
CA ALA A 229 11.45 -7.77 -5.71
C ALA A 229 12.59 -6.82 -6.06
N GLN A 230 12.63 -6.34 -7.30
CA GLN A 230 13.67 -5.45 -7.80
C GLN A 230 13.85 -4.23 -6.90
N ALA A 231 12.77 -3.63 -6.40
CA ALA A 231 12.79 -2.48 -5.49
C ALA A 231 13.48 -2.77 -4.14
N LYS A 232 13.76 -4.04 -3.78
CA LYS A 232 14.45 -4.43 -2.53
C LYS A 232 15.92 -4.77 -2.73
N ASN A 233 16.40 -4.79 -3.98
CA ASN A 233 17.81 -4.98 -4.34
C ASN A 233 18.49 -6.21 -3.71
N PHE A 234 17.75 -7.31 -3.53
CA PHE A 234 18.34 -8.54 -2.96
C PHE A 234 19.43 -9.16 -3.80
N ASP A 235 19.45 -8.89 -5.11
CA ASP A 235 20.51 -9.25 -6.04
C ASP A 235 21.87 -8.62 -5.69
N HIS A 236 21.88 -7.51 -4.94
CA HIS A 236 23.08 -6.87 -4.43
C HIS A 236 23.65 -7.51 -3.16
N VAL A 237 22.84 -8.24 -2.39
CA VAL A 237 23.25 -8.83 -1.10
C VAL A 237 24.45 -9.77 -1.25
N PRO A 238 24.51 -10.71 -2.23
CA PRO A 238 25.69 -11.55 -2.43
C PRO A 238 26.96 -10.77 -2.76
N ARG A 239 26.84 -9.68 -3.53
CA ARG A 239 27.99 -8.81 -3.87
C ARG A 239 28.51 -8.04 -2.65
N ILE A 240 27.60 -7.57 -1.78
CA ILE A 240 27.95 -6.91 -0.52
C ILE A 240 28.65 -7.91 0.40
N ALA A 241 28.09 -9.10 0.58
CA ALA A 241 28.67 -10.17 1.39
C ALA A 241 30.07 -10.54 0.91
N LYS A 242 30.28 -10.69 -0.42
CA LYS A 242 31.61 -10.95 -1.00
C LYS A 242 32.61 -9.85 -0.63
N LYS A 243 32.25 -8.58 -0.80
CA LYS A 243 33.14 -7.44 -0.46
C LYS A 243 33.45 -7.37 1.03
N MET A 244 32.51 -7.76 1.91
CA MET A 244 32.76 -7.83 3.35
C MET A 244 33.76 -8.94 3.69
N LEU A 245 33.60 -10.12 3.08
CA LEU A 245 34.54 -11.25 3.22
C LEU A 245 35.95 -10.88 2.79
N GLU A 246 36.09 -10.16 1.67
CA GLU A 246 37.40 -9.71 1.14
C GLU A 246 38.08 -8.72 2.09
N LYS A 247 37.31 -7.88 2.83
CA LYS A 247 37.89 -6.90 3.76
C LYS A 247 38.22 -7.46 5.13
N ASP A 248 37.40 -8.34 5.68
CA ASP A 248 37.51 -8.79 7.08
C ASP A 248 38.19 -10.16 7.21
N GLY A 249 38.33 -10.96 6.14
CA GLY A 249 38.93 -12.30 6.13
C GLY A 249 38.28 -13.34 7.05
N LYS A 250 37.27 -12.95 7.82
CA LYS A 250 36.65 -13.73 8.89
C LYS A 250 35.16 -14.06 8.70
N THR A 251 34.49 -13.48 7.71
CA THR A 251 33.05 -13.65 7.50
C THR A 251 32.77 -14.84 6.59
N LYS A 252 32.10 -15.87 7.07
CA LYS A 252 31.65 -17.01 6.23
C LYS A 252 30.18 -16.82 5.83
N PRO A 253 29.82 -16.91 4.53
CA PRO A 253 28.42 -16.88 4.13
C PRO A 253 27.74 -18.18 4.52
N ARG A 254 26.64 -18.12 5.28
CA ARG A 254 25.77 -19.25 5.48
C ARG A 254 24.82 -19.35 4.29
N ARG A 255 24.87 -20.44 3.56
CA ARG A 255 23.91 -20.79 2.52
C ARG A 255 22.85 -21.69 3.15
N GLU A 256 21.68 -21.16 3.45
CA GLU A 256 20.48 -21.96 3.47
C GLU A 256 19.45 -21.22 2.61
N PRO A 257 18.98 -21.82 1.51
CA PRO A 257 17.83 -21.32 0.79
C PRO A 257 16.62 -21.55 1.70
N VAL A 258 15.90 -20.48 2.03
CA VAL A 258 14.52 -20.62 2.50
C VAL A 258 13.74 -21.10 1.27
N GLU A 259 13.28 -22.34 1.30
CA GLU A 259 12.35 -22.84 0.30
C GLU A 259 11.13 -21.90 0.25
N PRO A 260 10.67 -21.51 -0.94
CA PRO A 260 9.43 -20.78 -1.05
C PRO A 260 8.33 -21.69 -0.51
N GLN A 261 7.66 -21.28 0.56
CA GLN A 261 6.37 -21.87 0.92
C GLN A 261 5.45 -21.63 -0.27
N ASP A 262 5.06 -22.69 -0.91
CA ASP A 262 4.18 -22.72 -2.05
C ASP A 262 2.94 -21.87 -1.75
N ALA A 263 2.76 -20.83 -2.57
CA ALA A 263 1.53 -20.06 -2.61
C ALA A 263 0.48 -20.91 -3.33
N GLU A 264 -0.05 -21.93 -2.62
CA GLU A 264 -1.31 -22.55 -2.98
C GLU A 264 -2.47 -21.75 -2.39
N GLY A 265 -3.35 -21.25 -3.29
CA GLY A 265 -4.65 -20.68 -2.93
C GLY A 265 -5.04 -19.47 -3.76
#